data_2426cbac4174f84473200fd1f936d5c7
#
_entry.id   2426cbac4174f84473200fd1f936d5c7
#
_cell.length_a   1.000
_cell.length_b   1.000
_cell.length_c   1.000
_cell.angle_alpha   90.00
_cell.angle_beta   90.00
_cell.angle_gamma   90.00
#
_symmetry.space_group_name_H-M   'P 1'
#
loop_
_entity.id
_entity.type
_entity.pdbx_description
1 polymer ?
#
loop_
_entity_poly.entity_id
_entity_poly.type
_entity_poly.pdbx_seq_one_letter_code
_entity_poly.pdbx_strand_id
1 'polypeptide(L)'
;MAKLNASERLVTHHSLTIDTKFRTKATQEVKAQCICPVPEMYMLAPLIVKQKGLVHSYDSGNIVVTLQDVQLYPLLPDNSPTHIVLLINSVDKNGSTTVVKNINTNERVEIQPKYEQGEGYEVSTYVVISLNGNKRTYDMICTSTPGVSTGRLNSLLDRILSEVEKGNEG
;
A
#
# COMPACT_ATOMS: atom_id res chain seq x y z
N MET A 1 5.59 25.62 -7.12
CA MET A 1 4.95 24.58 -6.31
C MET A 1 4.01 25.24 -5.32
N ALA A 2 2.75 24.80 -5.26
CA ALA A 2 1.84 25.27 -4.23
C ALA A 2 2.33 24.81 -2.85
N LYS A 3 2.38 25.71 -1.88
CA LYS A 3 2.77 25.39 -0.50
C LYS A 3 1.53 24.83 0.20
N LEU A 4 1.57 23.53 0.53
CA LEU A 4 0.49 22.90 1.29
C LEU A 4 0.52 23.40 2.75
N ASN A 5 -0.67 23.64 3.32
CA ASN A 5 -0.81 23.89 4.75
C ASN A 5 -0.54 22.59 5.55
N ALA A 6 -0.27 22.71 6.85
CA ALA A 6 0.04 21.57 7.70
C ALA A 6 -1.09 20.52 7.75
N SER A 7 -2.35 20.93 7.47
CA SER A 7 -3.54 20.08 7.42
C SER A 7 -3.86 19.53 6.01
N GLU A 8 -3.14 19.98 4.98
CA GLU A 8 -3.40 19.57 3.60
C GLU A 8 -2.53 18.37 3.24
N ARG A 9 -3.09 17.43 2.48
CA ARG A 9 -2.39 16.29 1.90
C ARG A 9 -2.58 16.30 0.40
N LEU A 10 -1.49 16.11 -0.33
CA LEU A 10 -1.58 15.87 -1.76
C LEU A 10 -2.13 14.46 -1.98
N VAL A 11 -3.14 14.35 -2.82
CA VAL A 11 -3.76 13.09 -3.21
C VAL A 11 -3.51 12.88 -4.70
N THR A 12 -3.11 11.68 -5.07
CA THR A 12 -2.93 11.25 -6.45
C THR A 12 -4.01 10.24 -6.83
N HIS A 13 -4.51 10.36 -8.05
CA HIS A 13 -5.51 9.45 -8.61
C HIS A 13 -4.82 8.48 -9.57
N HIS A 14 -5.20 7.21 -9.48
CA HIS A 14 -4.66 6.11 -10.28
C HIS A 14 -5.78 5.19 -10.74
N SER A 15 -5.52 4.45 -11.81
CA SER A 15 -6.33 3.28 -12.19
C SER A 15 -5.58 2.02 -11.80
N LEU A 16 -6.22 1.17 -10.99
CA LEU A 16 -5.72 -0.13 -10.59
C LEU A 16 -6.33 -1.21 -11.48
N THR A 17 -5.52 -1.93 -12.22
CA THR A 17 -5.99 -3.08 -13.00
C THR A 17 -5.50 -4.37 -12.35
N ILE A 18 -6.41 -5.31 -12.13
CA ILE A 18 -6.11 -6.64 -11.60
C ILE A 18 -6.16 -7.64 -12.76
N ASP A 19 -5.07 -8.36 -12.94
CA ASP A 19 -4.97 -9.37 -14.00
C ASP A 19 -4.23 -10.61 -13.54
N THR A 20 -4.38 -11.71 -14.28
CA THR A 20 -3.70 -12.97 -14.00
C THR A 20 -2.22 -12.86 -14.31
N LYS A 21 -1.36 -13.23 -13.34
CA LYS A 21 0.08 -13.27 -13.51
C LYS A 21 0.55 -14.68 -13.82
N PHE A 22 1.04 -14.91 -15.01
CA PHE A 22 1.63 -16.19 -15.37
C PHE A 22 3.05 -16.32 -14.81
N ARG A 23 3.34 -17.39 -14.05
CA ARG A 23 4.65 -17.64 -13.41
C ARG A 23 5.74 -18.08 -14.41
N THR A 24 5.36 -18.55 -15.59
CA THR A 24 6.27 -19.04 -16.63
C THR A 24 6.13 -18.20 -17.90
N LYS A 25 7.12 -18.31 -18.80
CA LYS A 25 7.02 -17.77 -20.17
C LYS A 25 5.95 -18.54 -20.94
N ALA A 26 4.70 -18.39 -20.53
CA ALA A 26 3.57 -19.00 -21.20
C ALA A 26 3.45 -18.45 -22.61
N THR A 27 3.29 -19.30 -23.60
CA THR A 27 3.01 -18.90 -24.98
C THR A 27 1.67 -18.16 -25.03
N GLN A 28 1.46 -17.35 -26.07
CA GLN A 28 0.17 -16.65 -26.23
C GLN A 28 -1.02 -17.61 -26.27
N GLU A 29 -0.83 -18.81 -26.84
CA GLU A 29 -1.86 -19.85 -26.92
C GLU A 29 -2.24 -20.35 -25.51
N VAL A 30 -1.26 -20.60 -24.63
CA VAL A 30 -1.52 -20.99 -23.24
C VAL A 30 -2.23 -19.89 -22.47
N LYS A 31 -1.84 -18.61 -22.69
CA LYS A 31 -2.51 -17.47 -22.08
C LYS A 31 -3.97 -17.32 -22.54
N ALA A 32 -4.25 -17.61 -23.82
CA ALA A 32 -5.61 -17.57 -24.38
C ALA A 32 -6.49 -18.72 -23.88
N GLN A 33 -5.91 -19.87 -23.55
CA GLN A 33 -6.62 -21.04 -23.03
C GLN A 33 -6.85 -20.97 -21.52
N CYS A 34 -6.06 -20.20 -20.79
CA CYS A 34 -6.23 -19.98 -19.34
C CYS A 34 -7.35 -18.98 -19.09
N ILE A 35 -8.59 -19.43 -19.18
CA ILE A 35 -9.78 -18.67 -18.77
C ILE A 35 -9.91 -18.83 -17.24
N CYS A 36 -8.98 -18.29 -16.50
CA CYS A 36 -9.16 -18.16 -15.07
C CYS A 36 -9.93 -16.86 -14.80
N PRO A 37 -11.16 -16.92 -14.30
CA PRO A 37 -11.89 -15.70 -13.97
C PRO A 37 -11.12 -14.99 -12.83
N VAL A 38 -10.60 -13.80 -13.11
CA VAL A 38 -10.03 -12.96 -12.05
C VAL A 38 -11.18 -12.50 -11.17
N PRO A 39 -11.15 -12.75 -9.85
CA PRO A 39 -12.20 -12.29 -8.95
C PRO A 39 -12.32 -10.77 -8.97
N GLU A 40 -13.53 -10.28 -8.83
CA GLU A 40 -13.77 -8.84 -8.68
C GLU A 40 -13.23 -8.33 -7.35
N MET A 41 -12.85 -7.04 -7.30
CA MET A 41 -12.30 -6.40 -6.09
C MET A 41 -13.25 -6.57 -4.89
N TYR A 42 -14.55 -6.54 -5.12
CA TYR A 42 -15.56 -6.78 -4.09
C TYR A 42 -15.39 -8.15 -3.40
N MET A 43 -15.05 -9.18 -4.15
CA MET A 43 -14.78 -10.53 -3.62
C MET A 43 -13.41 -10.62 -2.94
N LEU A 44 -12.43 -9.86 -3.42
CA LEU A 44 -11.07 -9.82 -2.87
C LEU A 44 -10.99 -9.01 -1.57
N ALA A 45 -11.80 -7.99 -1.41
CA ALA A 45 -11.72 -7.04 -0.31
C ALA A 45 -11.78 -7.71 1.09
N PRO A 46 -12.70 -8.65 1.39
CA PRO A 46 -12.71 -9.36 2.68
C PRO A 46 -11.45 -10.21 2.91
N LEU A 47 -10.84 -10.71 1.85
CA LEU A 47 -9.60 -11.49 1.91
C LEU A 47 -8.38 -10.58 2.13
N ILE A 48 -8.38 -9.39 1.54
CA ILE A 48 -7.36 -8.37 1.77
C ILE A 48 -7.39 -7.88 3.23
N VAL A 49 -8.57 -7.74 3.83
CA VAL A 49 -8.71 -7.39 5.26
C VAL A 49 -7.94 -8.37 6.15
N LYS A 50 -7.94 -9.66 5.80
CA LYS A 50 -7.21 -10.69 6.55
C LYS A 50 -5.69 -10.58 6.42
N GLN A 51 -5.19 -9.81 5.45
CA GLN A 51 -3.75 -9.60 5.24
C GLN A 51 -3.19 -8.43 6.07
N LYS A 52 -3.95 -7.85 6.98
CA LYS A 52 -3.46 -6.85 7.93
C LYS A 52 -2.22 -7.36 8.64
N GLY A 53 -1.17 -6.54 8.70
CA GLY A 53 0.12 -6.90 9.25
C GLY A 53 1.10 -7.50 8.24
N LEU A 54 0.69 -7.68 6.97
CA LEU A 54 1.60 -8.16 5.92
C LEU A 54 2.77 -7.20 5.74
N VAL A 55 3.97 -7.76 5.77
CA VAL A 55 5.23 -7.03 5.62
C VAL A 55 5.89 -7.37 4.30
N HIS A 56 6.42 -6.36 3.63
CA HIS A 56 7.24 -6.52 2.44
C HIS A 56 8.53 -5.70 2.56
N SER A 57 9.68 -6.35 2.36
CA SER A 57 10.99 -5.72 2.48
C SER A 57 11.60 -5.43 1.11
N TYR A 58 12.24 -4.29 1.00
CA TYR A 58 12.99 -3.83 -0.17
C TYR A 58 14.42 -3.51 0.23
N ASP A 59 15.29 -3.36 -0.77
CA ASP A 59 16.67 -2.94 -0.59
C ASP A 59 17.38 -3.73 0.52
N SER A 60 17.34 -5.07 0.40
CA SER A 60 17.96 -5.99 1.37
C SER A 60 17.50 -5.78 2.81
N GLY A 61 16.28 -5.27 3.01
CA GLY A 61 15.69 -5.04 4.35
C GLY A 61 15.93 -3.64 4.92
N ASN A 62 16.53 -2.74 4.14
CA ASN A 62 16.70 -1.33 4.54
C ASN A 62 15.38 -0.56 4.51
N ILE A 63 14.46 -0.98 3.65
CA ILE A 63 13.14 -0.38 3.54
C ILE A 63 12.11 -1.47 3.80
N VAL A 64 11.24 -1.23 4.76
CA VAL A 64 10.19 -2.17 5.16
C VAL A 64 8.83 -1.48 5.01
N VAL A 65 7.94 -2.10 4.24
CA VAL A 65 6.58 -1.59 4.04
C VAL A 65 5.59 -2.57 4.65
N THR A 66 4.67 -2.05 5.45
CA THR A 66 3.69 -2.85 6.19
C THR A 66 2.28 -2.41 5.83
N LEU A 67 1.41 -3.37 5.55
CA LEU A 67 -0.04 -3.15 5.51
C LEU A 67 -0.55 -3.00 6.95
N GLN A 68 -0.50 -1.78 7.49
CA GLN A 68 -0.72 -1.51 8.90
C GLN A 68 -2.18 -1.70 9.31
N ASP A 69 -3.10 -1.24 8.48
CA ASP A 69 -4.54 -1.39 8.72
C ASP A 69 -5.31 -1.52 7.41
N VAL A 70 -6.46 -2.17 7.49
CA VAL A 70 -7.38 -2.35 6.34
C VAL A 70 -8.80 -2.23 6.83
N GLN A 71 -9.60 -1.39 6.19
CA GLN A 71 -11.00 -1.19 6.53
C GLN A 71 -11.88 -1.14 5.29
N LEU A 72 -13.09 -1.67 5.41
CA LEU A 72 -14.14 -1.52 4.40
C LEU A 72 -14.99 -0.28 4.73
N TYR A 73 -15.31 0.53 3.73
CA TYR A 73 -16.09 1.75 3.91
C TYR A 73 -17.33 1.73 3.00
N PRO A 74 -18.50 2.19 3.45
CA PRO A 74 -18.80 2.67 4.80
C PRO A 74 -18.79 1.55 5.86
N LEU A 75 -18.50 1.94 7.11
CA LEU A 75 -18.46 1.04 8.27
C LEU A 75 -19.86 0.72 8.83
N LEU A 76 -20.92 1.25 8.21
CA LEU A 76 -22.29 1.08 8.69
C LEU A 76 -22.81 -0.32 8.36
N PRO A 77 -23.44 -1.02 9.34
CA PRO A 77 -23.86 -2.42 9.16
C PRO A 77 -24.83 -2.65 8.01
N ASP A 78 -25.65 -1.65 7.69
CA ASP A 78 -26.73 -1.77 6.70
C ASP A 78 -26.32 -1.39 5.26
N ASN A 79 -25.08 -0.95 5.06
CA ASN A 79 -24.60 -0.54 3.74
C ASN A 79 -23.48 -1.48 3.26
N SER A 80 -23.66 -2.07 2.09
CA SER A 80 -22.58 -2.80 1.42
C SER A 80 -21.37 -1.88 1.22
N PRO A 81 -20.15 -2.36 1.51
CA PRO A 81 -18.96 -1.55 1.34
C PRO A 81 -18.77 -1.16 -0.12
N THR A 82 -18.42 0.09 -0.35
CA THR A 82 -18.13 0.64 -1.69
C THR A 82 -16.66 0.84 -1.94
N HIS A 83 -15.86 0.93 -0.88
CA HIS A 83 -14.42 1.15 -0.94
C HIS A 83 -13.70 0.28 0.09
N ILE A 84 -12.43 -0.01 -0.21
CA ILE A 84 -11.47 -0.53 0.75
C ILE A 84 -10.42 0.54 1.02
N VAL A 85 -10.10 0.76 2.29
CA VAL A 85 -9.12 1.74 2.75
C VAL A 85 -7.94 1.00 3.36
N LEU A 86 -6.75 1.24 2.85
CA LEU A 86 -5.51 0.66 3.33
C LEU A 86 -4.67 1.75 4.00
N LEU A 87 -4.17 1.47 5.19
CA LEU A 87 -3.10 2.24 5.82
C LEU A 87 -1.78 1.50 5.60
N ILE A 88 -0.86 2.15 4.93
CA ILE A 88 0.45 1.58 4.60
C ILE A 88 1.52 2.39 5.29
N ASN A 89 2.33 1.72 6.11
CA ASN A 89 3.49 2.31 6.76
C ASN A 89 4.77 1.87 6.04
N SER A 90 5.68 2.81 5.84
CA SER A 90 7.02 2.54 5.28
C SER A 90 8.07 3.02 6.26
N VAL A 91 8.96 2.11 6.65
CA VAL A 91 10.11 2.41 7.50
C VAL A 91 11.36 2.40 6.62
N ASP A 92 12.14 3.48 6.65
CA ASP A 92 13.43 3.59 5.95
C ASP A 92 14.56 3.70 6.98
N LYS A 93 15.43 2.69 6.98
CA LYS A 93 16.62 2.65 7.86
C LYS A 93 17.77 3.52 7.36
N ASN A 94 17.71 3.97 6.11
CA ASN A 94 18.72 4.85 5.51
C ASN A 94 18.29 6.32 5.53
N GLY A 95 17.20 6.64 6.23
CA GLY A 95 16.69 8.00 6.34
C GLY A 95 17.72 8.95 6.97
N SER A 96 17.73 10.19 6.52
CA SER A 96 18.60 11.22 7.10
C SER A 96 18.16 11.59 8.51
N THR A 97 19.12 11.94 9.37
CA THR A 97 18.87 12.43 10.73
C THR A 97 17.86 13.57 10.74
N THR A 98 16.87 13.48 11.60
CA THR A 98 15.89 14.56 11.80
C THR A 98 16.38 15.50 12.87
N VAL A 99 16.38 16.79 12.58
CA VAL A 99 16.77 17.82 13.54
C VAL A 99 15.53 18.58 14.00
N VAL A 100 15.30 18.58 15.30
CA VAL A 100 14.29 19.42 15.95
C VAL A 100 14.97 20.63 16.55
N LYS A 101 14.49 21.84 16.20
CA LYS A 101 15.04 23.09 16.72
C LYS A 101 13.99 23.82 17.53
N ASN A 102 14.34 24.20 18.76
CA ASN A 102 13.55 25.12 19.55
C ASN A 102 13.83 26.55 19.06
N ILE A 103 12.81 27.21 18.51
CA ILE A 103 12.96 28.57 17.96
C ILE A 103 13.19 29.63 19.02
N ASN A 104 12.77 29.40 20.25
CA ASN A 104 12.92 30.37 21.37
C ASN A 104 14.29 30.28 22.05
N THR A 105 14.78 29.05 22.26
CA THR A 105 16.10 28.84 22.94
C THR A 105 17.24 28.63 21.95
N ASN A 106 16.93 28.48 20.65
CA ASN A 106 17.87 28.13 19.59
C ASN A 106 18.56 26.76 19.77
N GLU A 107 18.11 25.96 20.74
CA GLU A 107 18.60 24.60 20.95
C GLU A 107 18.22 23.67 19.81
N ARG A 108 19.14 22.77 19.46
CA ARG A 108 18.95 21.76 18.42
C ARG A 108 19.12 20.37 19.04
N VAL A 109 18.17 19.49 18.73
CA VAL A 109 18.22 18.09 19.11
C VAL A 109 18.20 17.27 17.84
N GLU A 110 19.18 16.40 17.66
CA GLU A 110 19.19 15.41 16.58
C GLU A 110 18.50 14.15 17.06
N ILE A 111 17.48 13.75 16.32
CA ILE A 111 16.80 12.48 16.55
C ILE A 111 17.35 11.49 15.53
N GLN A 112 18.09 10.51 16.01
CA GLN A 112 18.68 9.47 15.19
C GLN A 112 18.11 8.11 15.62
N PRO A 113 17.47 7.36 14.69
CA PRO A 113 17.03 6.01 14.98
C PRO A 113 18.24 5.09 15.25
N LYS A 114 18.01 4.09 16.08
CA LYS A 114 19.01 3.05 16.35
C LYS A 114 18.94 2.01 15.24
N TYR A 115 19.55 2.30 14.11
CA TYR A 115 19.50 1.47 12.90
C TYR A 115 19.98 0.04 13.14
N GLU A 116 20.98 -0.15 14.00
CA GLU A 116 21.47 -1.50 14.39
C GLU A 116 20.42 -2.32 15.14
N GLN A 117 19.45 -1.66 15.79
CA GLN A 117 18.32 -2.29 16.47
C GLN A 117 17.08 -2.43 15.56
N GLY A 118 17.21 -2.09 14.29
CA GLY A 118 16.13 -2.18 13.31
C GLY A 118 15.18 -0.97 13.30
N GLU A 119 15.49 0.10 14.04
CA GLU A 119 14.71 1.34 14.01
C GLU A 119 14.92 2.09 12.67
N GLY A 120 13.96 2.88 12.27
CA GLY A 120 14.01 3.74 11.09
C GLY A 120 12.92 4.80 11.14
N TYR A 121 12.93 5.72 10.19
CA TYR A 121 11.88 6.72 10.08
C TYR A 121 10.65 6.11 9.41
N GLU A 122 9.51 6.22 10.08
CA GLU A 122 8.24 5.74 9.57
C GLU A 122 7.45 6.87 8.90
N VAL A 123 6.87 6.58 7.75
CA VAL A 123 5.91 7.42 7.05
C VAL A 123 4.67 6.60 6.71
N SER A 124 3.51 7.24 6.72
CA SER A 124 2.22 6.59 6.47
C SER A 124 1.57 7.14 5.21
N THR A 125 0.97 6.24 4.44
CA THR A 125 0.20 6.53 3.23
C THR A 125 -1.16 5.86 3.33
N TYR A 126 -2.22 6.59 3.00
CA TYR A 126 -3.56 6.03 2.83
C TYR A 126 -3.79 5.73 1.36
N VAL A 127 -4.36 4.57 1.11
CA VAL A 127 -4.82 4.14 -0.21
C VAL A 127 -6.29 3.79 -0.11
N VAL A 128 -7.11 4.35 -0.98
CA VAL A 128 -8.54 4.06 -1.08
C VAL A 128 -8.81 3.51 -2.45
N ILE A 129 -9.41 2.33 -2.53
CA ILE A 129 -9.73 1.64 -3.78
C ILE A 129 -11.24 1.46 -3.85
N SER A 130 -11.85 1.86 -4.96
CA SER A 130 -13.25 1.56 -5.24
C SER A 130 -13.44 0.05 -5.40
N LEU A 131 -14.49 -0.51 -4.81
CA LEU A 131 -14.87 -1.92 -5.03
C LEU A 131 -15.67 -2.10 -6.31
N ASN A 132 -16.23 -1.01 -6.86
CA ASN A 132 -16.95 -1.00 -8.11
C ASN A 132 -15.96 -0.64 -9.23
N GLY A 133 -15.75 -1.56 -10.13
CA GLY A 133 -14.83 -1.39 -11.25
C GLY A 133 -15.48 -1.70 -12.60
N ASN A 134 -14.78 -1.39 -13.67
CA ASN A 134 -15.14 -1.75 -15.01
C ASN A 134 -14.03 -2.61 -15.63
N LYS A 135 -14.38 -3.82 -16.09
CA LYS A 135 -13.42 -4.73 -16.74
C LYS A 135 -12.12 -4.92 -15.96
N ARG A 136 -12.21 -5.17 -14.65
CA ARG A 136 -11.07 -5.38 -13.74
C ARG A 136 -10.21 -4.12 -13.47
N THR A 137 -10.70 -2.96 -13.87
CA THR A 137 -10.04 -1.66 -13.59
C THR A 137 -10.85 -0.92 -12.54
N TYR A 138 -10.18 -0.46 -11.50
CA TYR A 138 -10.77 0.18 -10.32
C TYR A 138 -10.13 1.53 -10.09
N ASP A 139 -10.92 2.50 -9.67
CA ASP A 139 -10.38 3.79 -9.25
C ASP A 139 -9.64 3.63 -7.92
N MET A 140 -8.46 4.21 -7.86
CA MET A 140 -7.62 4.22 -6.67
C MET A 140 -7.10 5.63 -6.42
N ILE A 141 -7.20 6.09 -5.20
CA ILE A 141 -6.57 7.32 -4.74
C ILE A 141 -5.58 7.01 -3.62
N CYS A 142 -4.47 7.73 -3.59
CA CYS A 142 -3.52 7.60 -2.49
C CYS A 142 -2.98 8.96 -2.06
N THR A 143 -2.68 9.09 -0.76
CA THR A 143 -1.96 10.26 -0.28
C THR A 143 -0.52 10.19 -0.74
N SER A 144 -0.03 11.29 -1.33
CA SER A 144 1.38 11.39 -1.72
C SER A 144 2.23 11.58 -0.47
N THR A 145 3.05 10.59 -0.16
CA THR A 145 3.94 10.60 1.01
C THR A 145 5.37 10.34 0.56
N PRO A 146 6.34 11.18 0.95
CA PRO A 146 7.76 10.92 0.69
C PRO A 146 8.15 9.54 1.23
N GLY A 147 8.91 8.76 0.45
CA GLY A 147 9.33 7.41 0.85
C GLY A 147 8.40 6.28 0.40
N VAL A 148 7.16 6.57 -0.03
CA VAL A 148 6.25 5.57 -0.62
C VAL A 148 6.05 5.87 -2.10
N SER A 149 6.89 5.29 -2.94
CA SER A 149 6.75 5.43 -4.39
C SER A 149 5.63 4.54 -4.94
N THR A 150 5.09 4.91 -6.10
CA THR A 150 4.11 4.09 -6.84
C THR A 150 4.61 2.67 -7.10
N GLY A 151 5.91 2.51 -7.39
CA GLY A 151 6.51 1.19 -7.60
C GLY A 151 6.48 0.32 -6.33
N ARG A 152 6.77 0.90 -5.16
CA ARG A 152 6.67 0.19 -3.87
C ARG A 152 5.22 -0.16 -3.55
N LEU A 153 4.30 0.75 -3.81
CA LEU A 153 2.88 0.50 -3.63
C LEU A 153 2.39 -0.66 -4.50
N ASN A 154 2.72 -0.66 -5.79
CA ASN A 154 2.36 -1.74 -6.71
C ASN A 154 2.94 -3.09 -6.26
N SER A 155 4.21 -3.13 -5.85
CA SER A 155 4.82 -4.38 -5.35
C SER A 155 4.16 -4.88 -4.06
N LEU A 156 3.73 -3.98 -3.17
CA LEU A 156 2.98 -4.38 -1.97
C LEU A 156 1.60 -4.92 -2.35
N LEU A 157 0.88 -4.27 -3.27
CA LEU A 157 -0.42 -4.74 -3.75
C LEU A 157 -0.31 -6.11 -4.44
N ASP A 158 0.71 -6.31 -5.29
CA ASP A 158 1.03 -7.61 -5.89
C ASP A 158 1.27 -8.69 -4.80
N ARG A 159 1.99 -8.33 -3.74
CA ARG A 159 2.25 -9.24 -2.63
C ARG A 159 0.98 -9.59 -1.86
N ILE A 160 0.13 -8.59 -1.55
CA ILE A 160 -1.16 -8.79 -0.89
C ILE A 160 -2.02 -9.77 -1.69
N LEU A 161 -2.17 -9.54 -3.00
CA LEU A 161 -2.97 -10.40 -3.89
C LEU A 161 -2.39 -11.81 -3.98
N SER A 162 -1.06 -11.97 -4.01
CA SER A 162 -0.41 -13.27 -4.01
C SER A 162 -0.65 -14.06 -2.71
N GLU A 163 -0.71 -13.40 -1.56
CA GLU A 163 -1.04 -14.08 -0.29
C GLU A 163 -2.53 -14.43 -0.19
N VAL A 164 -3.40 -13.58 -0.75
CA VAL A 164 -4.85 -13.90 -0.88
C VAL A 164 -5.06 -15.15 -1.74
N GLU A 165 -4.34 -15.29 -2.86
CA GLU A 165 -4.41 -16.46 -3.74
C GLU A 165 -4.01 -17.74 -2.99
N LYS A 166 -2.89 -17.74 -2.27
CA LYS A 166 -2.41 -18.89 -1.49
C LYS A 166 -3.38 -19.31 -0.39
N GLY A 167 -4.05 -18.35 0.25
CA GLY A 167 -5.01 -18.61 1.32
C GLY A 167 -6.32 -19.25 0.82
N ASN A 168 -6.59 -19.24 -0.48
CA ASN A 168 -7.78 -19.85 -1.09
C ASN A 168 -7.53 -21.27 -1.60
N GLU A 169 -6.30 -21.75 -1.62
CA GLU A 169 -5.93 -23.12 -2.06
C GLU A 169 -5.99 -24.17 -0.91
N GLY A 170 -6.52 -23.81 0.26
CA GLY A 170 -6.60 -24.65 1.46
C GLY A 170 -8.00 -25.15 1.81
#